data_9db179ccf79923272d743db235762f2c
#
_entry.id   9db179ccf79923272d743db235762f2c
#
_cell.length_a   1.000
_cell.length_b   1.000
_cell.length_c   1.000
_cell.angle_alpha   90.00
_cell.angle_beta   90.00
_cell.angle_gamma   90.00
#
_symmetry.space_group_name_H-M   'P 1'
#
loop_
_entity.id
_entity.type
_entity.pdbx_description
1 polymer ?
#
loop_
_entity_poly.entity_id
_entity_poly.type
_entity_poly.pdbx_seq_one_letter_code
_entity_poly.pdbx_strand_id
1 'polypeptide(L)'
;MKRFIGVCLMFILFFTVVSSTAGDMDKTRDKIADKYKWDLTDLFKSNDDWKASKTELEGMIGEIGKYKGTLAKSADQLYECLELTSDVWKKYLLLSGYASKLSDQDTRKSGPLGMTQEIGQTGTKLSAATSFIDPEILAIDIETIKEFMKEKPELKEYAHYIDDIQRLKPHTRSAEVEEVISQAGLMSDTPYDVYGIFKNADMPRPEVELADGEKVRLDDAAYTLHRAGDDRDMRIKVFEEFFGAYKQYERSFGTQLYSEVKKDMFYKNVRNYSSSLESALNANNIPVAVYKNLINSVHENLPTLYRYLELRKKMLGIDELHYYDMYPSLVKEVDLSYTVEEAEDVIKKALQPLGSDYIATLDEAFNNRWIDMYPNTGKRSGAYSSGSAYDVHPYILMNYNGQYDDVSTLAHELGHTMHSYYSNKNQTFMNSHYPIFLAEVASISNETLLIDHVLKGLNDSQERLSILGSQLETFRTTLFRQTQFAEFEMKIHDLAEAGEALTGEKLTNLYLDILKTYYGHEQGITVIDDLYGIEWAYIPHFYYNFYVFQYSTSLCAATAVAEKILDEDSGMREKYVKEFLSAGGSDYAIPILKNIGVDMTTTEPYEMAFAKMNKIMDEIEEILAKQ
;
A
#
# COMPACT_ATOMS: atom_id res chain seq x y z
N MET A 1 -4.97 -18.61 -6.65
CA MET A 1 -6.33 -18.05 -6.41
C MET A 1 -6.41 -16.99 -5.33
N LYS A 2 -5.71 -17.09 -4.19
CA LYS A 2 -5.62 -15.98 -3.22
C LYS A 2 -5.07 -14.66 -3.82
N ARG A 3 -4.30 -14.72 -4.93
CA ARG A 3 -3.79 -13.52 -5.63
C ARG A 3 -4.88 -12.69 -6.33
N PHE A 4 -5.97 -13.29 -6.80
CA PHE A 4 -7.07 -12.54 -7.44
C PHE A 4 -7.96 -11.79 -6.43
N ILE A 5 -7.99 -12.22 -5.18
CA ILE A 5 -8.77 -11.57 -4.11
C ILE A 5 -7.96 -10.45 -3.43
N GLY A 6 -6.61 -10.51 -3.48
CA GLY A 6 -5.72 -9.55 -2.81
C GLY A 6 -5.62 -8.16 -3.44
N VAL A 7 -6.05 -7.99 -4.68
CA VAL A 7 -5.92 -6.70 -5.43
C VAL A 7 -7.01 -5.69 -5.08
N CYS A 8 -8.04 -6.07 -4.33
CA CYS A 8 -9.07 -5.14 -3.83
C CYS A 8 -8.83 -4.63 -2.40
N LEU A 9 -7.67 -4.90 -1.80
CA LEU A 9 -7.31 -4.28 -0.53
C LEU A 9 -6.83 -2.85 -0.82
N MET A 10 -7.78 -1.95 -0.72
CA MET A 10 -7.59 -0.51 -0.73
C MET A 10 -6.54 -0.07 0.27
N PHE A 11 -5.46 0.49 -0.25
CA PHE A 11 -4.59 1.33 0.55
C PHE A 11 -5.34 2.61 0.92
N ILE A 12 -5.82 2.68 2.14
CA ILE A 12 -6.12 3.96 2.77
C ILE A 12 -4.79 4.44 3.36
N LEU A 13 -4.01 5.17 2.57
CA LEU A 13 -3.03 6.08 3.13
C LEU A 13 -3.84 7.07 3.99
N PHE A 14 -3.67 6.99 5.30
CA PHE A 14 -4.15 8.03 6.20
C PHE A 14 -3.30 9.28 5.97
N PHE A 15 -3.61 10.02 4.88
CA PHE A 15 -3.28 11.42 4.84
C PHE A 15 -4.18 12.12 5.85
N THR A 16 -3.57 12.87 6.73
CA THR A 16 -4.26 13.76 7.65
C THR A 16 -5.15 14.70 6.84
N VAL A 17 -6.46 14.47 6.90
CA VAL A 17 -7.41 15.49 6.43
C VAL A 17 -7.30 16.65 7.40
N VAL A 18 -6.51 17.63 7.07
CA VAL A 18 -6.67 18.97 7.64
C VAL A 18 -7.98 19.47 7.08
N SER A 19 -9.00 19.57 7.92
CA SER A 19 -10.24 20.22 7.58
C SER A 19 -9.96 21.71 7.42
N SER A 20 -9.53 22.12 6.22
CA SER A 20 -9.71 23.52 5.84
C SER A 20 -11.22 23.77 5.80
N THR A 21 -11.67 24.82 6.44
CA THR A 21 -13.01 25.38 6.34
C THR A 21 -13.22 25.93 4.92
N ALA A 22 -13.23 25.03 3.93
CA ALA A 22 -13.78 25.33 2.62
C ALA A 22 -15.29 25.43 2.78
N GLY A 23 -15.83 26.60 2.53
CA GLY A 23 -17.25 26.89 2.65
C GLY A 23 -18.08 25.77 2.03
N ASP A 24 -19.12 25.42 2.75
CA ASP A 24 -20.14 24.41 2.47
C ASP A 24 -20.72 24.57 1.05
N MET A 25 -19.97 24.12 0.04
CA MET A 25 -20.51 23.99 -1.31
C MET A 25 -21.04 22.57 -1.43
N ASP A 26 -22.36 22.43 -1.23
CA ASP A 26 -23.14 21.24 -1.57
C ASP A 26 -22.99 20.96 -3.08
N LYS A 27 -21.81 20.42 -3.44
CA LYS A 27 -21.47 20.06 -4.83
C LYS A 27 -22.21 18.78 -5.16
N THR A 28 -23.40 18.92 -5.72
CA THR A 28 -24.08 17.78 -6.32
C THR A 28 -23.38 17.39 -7.63
N ARG A 29 -23.27 16.08 -7.89
CA ARG A 29 -22.53 15.53 -9.05
C ARG A 29 -22.98 16.09 -10.41
N ASP A 30 -24.24 16.45 -10.55
CA ASP A 30 -24.83 17.04 -11.75
C ASP A 30 -24.29 18.46 -12.08
N LYS A 31 -23.79 19.18 -11.08
CA LYS A 31 -23.14 20.49 -11.26
C LYS A 31 -21.67 20.39 -11.68
N ILE A 32 -21.05 19.22 -11.56
CA ILE A 32 -19.67 19.00 -12.02
C ILE A 32 -19.69 18.80 -13.54
N ALA A 33 -18.82 19.52 -14.26
CA ALA A 33 -18.70 19.37 -15.71
C ALA A 33 -18.27 17.94 -16.10
N ASP A 34 -18.79 17.43 -17.23
CA ASP A 34 -18.57 16.04 -17.64
C ASP A 34 -17.11 15.69 -17.84
N LYS A 35 -16.28 16.64 -18.27
CA LYS A 35 -14.83 16.45 -18.45
C LYS A 35 -14.09 16.05 -17.15
N TYR A 36 -14.67 16.34 -15.99
CA TYR A 36 -14.11 16.00 -14.67
C TYR A 36 -14.79 14.80 -14.01
N LYS A 37 -15.58 14.07 -14.76
CA LYS A 37 -16.23 12.83 -14.32
C LYS A 37 -15.79 11.70 -15.24
N TRP A 38 -15.44 10.57 -14.69
CA TRP A 38 -15.11 9.40 -15.49
C TRP A 38 -16.27 8.98 -16.41
N ASP A 39 -15.93 8.35 -17.55
CA ASP A 39 -16.88 7.74 -18.46
C ASP A 39 -16.83 6.22 -18.31
N LEU A 40 -17.90 5.64 -17.80
CA LEU A 40 -17.97 4.20 -17.57
C LEU A 40 -18.53 3.43 -18.78
N THR A 41 -18.81 4.11 -19.89
CA THR A 41 -19.38 3.47 -21.09
C THR A 41 -18.39 2.55 -21.81
N ASP A 42 -17.08 2.69 -21.53
CA ASP A 42 -16.05 1.77 -22.00
C ASP A 42 -16.09 0.42 -21.26
N LEU A 43 -16.63 0.40 -20.03
CA LEU A 43 -16.91 -0.83 -19.32
C LEU A 43 -18.25 -1.44 -19.76
N PHE A 44 -19.35 -0.70 -19.60
CA PHE A 44 -20.68 -1.09 -20.05
C PHE A 44 -21.50 0.14 -20.44
N LYS A 45 -22.20 0.05 -21.59
CA LYS A 45 -23.05 1.14 -22.08
C LYS A 45 -24.30 1.36 -21.23
N SER A 46 -24.78 0.32 -20.56
CA SER A 46 -25.94 0.38 -19.69
C SER A 46 -25.93 -0.69 -18.62
N ASN A 47 -26.77 -0.51 -17.57
CA ASN A 47 -26.98 -1.53 -16.55
C ASN A 47 -27.63 -2.81 -17.11
N ASP A 48 -28.34 -2.73 -18.22
CA ASP A 48 -28.96 -3.90 -18.85
C ASP A 48 -27.91 -4.72 -19.61
N ASP A 49 -26.92 -4.08 -20.25
CA ASP A 49 -25.77 -4.77 -20.84
C ASP A 49 -24.94 -5.45 -19.75
N TRP A 50 -24.75 -4.80 -18.61
CA TRP A 50 -24.08 -5.40 -17.45
C TRP A 50 -24.80 -6.65 -16.96
N LYS A 51 -26.14 -6.61 -16.82
CA LYS A 51 -26.95 -7.78 -16.39
C LYS A 51 -26.86 -8.93 -17.37
N ALA A 52 -26.91 -8.62 -18.68
CA ALA A 52 -26.76 -9.63 -19.72
C ALA A 52 -25.38 -10.31 -19.65
N SER A 53 -24.32 -9.52 -19.50
CA SER A 53 -22.96 -10.01 -19.35
C SER A 53 -22.74 -10.83 -18.06
N LYS A 54 -23.40 -10.44 -16.94
CA LYS A 54 -23.39 -11.22 -15.70
C LYS A 54 -24.03 -12.61 -15.88
N THR A 55 -25.14 -12.67 -16.60
CA THR A 55 -25.81 -13.95 -16.90
C THR A 55 -24.92 -14.87 -17.74
N GLU A 56 -24.21 -14.31 -18.73
CA GLU A 56 -23.23 -15.04 -19.51
C GLU A 56 -22.07 -15.55 -18.64
N LEU A 57 -21.52 -14.70 -17.75
CA LEU A 57 -20.48 -15.09 -16.81
C LEU A 57 -20.93 -16.29 -15.94
N GLU A 58 -22.16 -16.28 -15.42
CA GLU A 58 -22.69 -17.39 -14.61
C GLU A 58 -22.76 -18.70 -15.40
N GLY A 59 -23.06 -18.64 -16.70
CA GLY A 59 -22.97 -19.78 -17.61
C GLY A 59 -21.54 -20.31 -17.77
N MET A 60 -20.58 -19.40 -18.02
CA MET A 60 -19.16 -19.75 -18.18
C MET A 60 -18.59 -20.40 -16.91
N ILE A 61 -18.94 -19.90 -15.72
CA ILE A 61 -18.51 -20.48 -14.43
C ILE A 61 -18.95 -21.96 -14.34
N GLY A 62 -20.15 -22.30 -14.82
CA GLY A 62 -20.66 -23.68 -14.83
C GLY A 62 -19.82 -24.64 -15.67
N GLU A 63 -19.16 -24.14 -16.72
CA GLU A 63 -18.32 -24.94 -17.61
C GLU A 63 -16.94 -25.30 -17.02
N ILE A 64 -16.41 -24.54 -16.04
CA ILE A 64 -15.09 -24.80 -15.44
C ILE A 64 -15.06 -26.21 -14.79
N GLY A 65 -16.14 -26.62 -14.18
CA GLY A 65 -16.24 -27.91 -13.46
C GLY A 65 -15.94 -29.14 -14.31
N LYS A 66 -16.08 -29.08 -15.64
CA LYS A 66 -15.79 -30.19 -16.55
C LYS A 66 -14.31 -30.60 -16.57
N TYR A 67 -13.42 -29.66 -16.20
CA TYR A 67 -11.97 -29.90 -16.18
C TYR A 67 -11.49 -30.56 -14.88
N LYS A 68 -12.32 -30.59 -13.83
CA LYS A 68 -11.95 -31.20 -12.54
C LYS A 68 -11.54 -32.65 -12.69
N GLY A 69 -10.34 -33.00 -12.20
CA GLY A 69 -9.76 -34.34 -12.31
C GLY A 69 -9.18 -34.65 -13.70
N THR A 70 -8.95 -33.65 -14.54
CA THR A 70 -8.44 -33.84 -15.90
C THR A 70 -7.14 -33.13 -16.24
N LEU A 71 -6.65 -32.21 -15.40
CA LEU A 71 -5.52 -31.34 -15.76
C LEU A 71 -4.21 -32.09 -15.99
N ALA A 72 -4.03 -33.26 -15.37
CA ALA A 72 -2.88 -34.13 -15.58
C ALA A 72 -2.99 -35.04 -16.81
N LYS A 73 -4.12 -35.05 -17.55
CA LYS A 73 -4.36 -36.01 -18.64
C LYS A 73 -3.66 -35.61 -19.94
N SER A 74 -3.62 -34.31 -20.25
CA SER A 74 -2.95 -33.79 -21.46
C SER A 74 -2.69 -32.31 -21.35
N ALA A 75 -1.74 -31.83 -22.19
CA ALA A 75 -1.43 -30.41 -22.34
C ALA A 75 -2.66 -29.59 -22.77
N ASP A 76 -3.50 -30.13 -23.66
CA ASP A 76 -4.73 -29.44 -24.11
C ASP A 76 -5.73 -29.26 -22.97
N GLN A 77 -5.96 -30.28 -22.10
CA GLN A 77 -6.89 -30.15 -20.98
C GLN A 77 -6.43 -29.11 -19.95
N LEU A 78 -5.14 -29.05 -19.69
CA LEU A 78 -4.56 -28.03 -18.80
C LEU A 78 -4.72 -26.63 -19.43
N TYR A 79 -4.34 -26.47 -20.70
CA TYR A 79 -4.42 -25.20 -21.43
C TYR A 79 -5.87 -24.69 -21.52
N GLU A 80 -6.81 -25.51 -21.98
CA GLU A 80 -8.22 -25.13 -22.12
C GLU A 80 -8.85 -24.72 -20.78
N CYS A 81 -8.47 -25.38 -19.69
CA CYS A 81 -8.94 -24.99 -18.35
C CYS A 81 -8.41 -23.62 -17.95
N LEU A 82 -7.13 -23.36 -18.17
CA LEU A 82 -6.49 -22.07 -17.82
C LEU A 82 -7.03 -20.91 -18.67
N GLU A 83 -7.24 -21.13 -19.98
CA GLU A 83 -7.86 -20.18 -20.89
C GLU A 83 -9.29 -19.81 -20.45
N LEU A 84 -10.14 -20.83 -20.27
CA LEU A 84 -11.50 -20.57 -19.81
C LEU A 84 -11.52 -19.83 -18.46
N THR A 85 -10.64 -20.22 -17.55
CA THR A 85 -10.52 -19.56 -16.24
C THR A 85 -10.09 -18.10 -16.38
N SER A 86 -9.14 -17.81 -17.26
CA SER A 86 -8.69 -16.44 -17.58
C SER A 86 -9.84 -15.61 -18.13
N ASP A 87 -10.59 -16.12 -19.08
CA ASP A 87 -11.72 -15.42 -19.69
C ASP A 87 -12.84 -15.13 -18.67
N VAL A 88 -13.12 -16.10 -17.80
CA VAL A 88 -14.12 -15.93 -16.73
C VAL A 88 -13.68 -14.86 -15.74
N TRP A 89 -12.41 -14.85 -15.33
CA TRP A 89 -11.89 -13.82 -14.42
C TRP A 89 -11.84 -12.44 -15.07
N LYS A 90 -11.43 -12.31 -16.34
CA LYS A 90 -11.50 -11.05 -17.09
C LYS A 90 -12.90 -10.47 -17.05
N LYS A 91 -13.90 -11.28 -17.40
CA LYS A 91 -15.30 -10.87 -17.43
C LYS A 91 -15.82 -10.50 -16.04
N TYR A 92 -15.43 -11.26 -15.00
CA TYR A 92 -15.75 -10.95 -13.61
C TYR A 92 -15.19 -9.58 -13.18
N LEU A 93 -13.92 -9.32 -13.47
CA LEU A 93 -13.26 -8.07 -13.09
C LEU A 93 -13.84 -6.86 -13.83
N LEU A 94 -14.22 -7.02 -15.09
CA LEU A 94 -14.92 -5.99 -15.86
C LEU A 94 -16.27 -5.64 -15.23
N LEU A 95 -17.07 -6.64 -14.87
CA LEU A 95 -18.38 -6.50 -14.22
C LEU A 95 -18.26 -5.87 -12.82
N SER A 96 -17.29 -6.33 -12.03
CA SER A 96 -16.99 -5.82 -10.70
C SER A 96 -16.52 -4.36 -10.76
N GLY A 97 -15.65 -4.04 -11.71
CA GLY A 97 -15.15 -2.69 -11.95
C GLY A 97 -16.25 -1.69 -12.26
N TYR A 98 -17.22 -2.04 -13.09
CA TYR A 98 -18.37 -1.18 -13.40
C TYR A 98 -19.25 -0.95 -12.18
N ALA A 99 -19.65 -2.02 -11.49
CA ALA A 99 -20.53 -1.95 -10.33
C ALA A 99 -19.91 -1.11 -9.18
N SER A 100 -18.63 -1.33 -8.88
CA SER A 100 -17.93 -0.59 -7.82
C SER A 100 -17.81 0.90 -8.15
N LYS A 101 -17.42 1.26 -9.38
CA LYS A 101 -17.28 2.65 -9.80
C LYS A 101 -18.61 3.40 -9.80
N LEU A 102 -19.70 2.75 -10.20
CA LEU A 102 -21.05 3.33 -10.06
C LEU A 102 -21.43 3.56 -8.58
N SER A 103 -21.07 2.63 -7.69
CA SER A 103 -21.32 2.77 -6.24
C SER A 103 -20.48 3.90 -5.64
N ASP A 104 -19.21 4.04 -6.05
CA ASP A 104 -18.28 5.02 -5.51
C ASP A 104 -18.62 6.48 -5.92
N GLN A 105 -19.35 6.67 -7.02
CA GLN A 105 -19.90 7.98 -7.41
C GLN A 105 -20.88 8.55 -6.39
N ASP A 106 -21.69 7.69 -5.77
CA ASP A 106 -22.67 8.05 -4.75
C ASP A 106 -23.06 6.79 -3.94
N THR A 107 -22.40 6.59 -2.82
CA THR A 107 -22.58 5.43 -1.94
C THR A 107 -23.97 5.32 -1.31
N ARG A 108 -24.81 6.36 -1.43
CA ARG A 108 -26.21 6.39 -0.93
C ARG A 108 -27.17 5.68 -1.89
N LYS A 109 -26.75 5.39 -3.14
CA LYS A 109 -27.61 4.79 -4.16
C LYS A 109 -27.68 3.28 -3.99
N SER A 110 -28.86 2.76 -3.66
CA SER A 110 -29.09 1.33 -3.44
C SER A 110 -28.94 0.47 -4.70
N GLY A 111 -29.19 1.02 -5.90
CA GLY A 111 -29.04 0.27 -7.15
C GLY A 111 -27.60 -0.19 -7.41
N PRO A 112 -26.62 0.71 -7.51
CA PRO A 112 -25.20 0.36 -7.62
C PRO A 112 -24.69 -0.52 -6.47
N LEU A 113 -25.11 -0.24 -5.23
CA LEU A 113 -24.77 -1.08 -4.09
C LEU A 113 -25.28 -2.52 -4.28
N GLY A 114 -26.52 -2.68 -4.76
CA GLY A 114 -27.09 -4.00 -5.09
C GLY A 114 -26.26 -4.72 -6.17
N MET A 115 -25.84 -4.02 -7.22
CA MET A 115 -24.98 -4.59 -8.27
C MET A 115 -23.63 -5.08 -7.70
N THR A 116 -23.02 -4.31 -6.79
CA THR A 116 -21.76 -4.69 -6.12
C THR A 116 -21.96 -5.96 -5.28
N GLN A 117 -23.05 -6.06 -4.55
CA GLN A 117 -23.38 -7.25 -3.75
C GLN A 117 -23.65 -8.48 -4.64
N GLU A 118 -24.38 -8.33 -5.73
CA GLU A 118 -24.66 -9.40 -6.68
C GLU A 118 -23.41 -9.96 -7.32
N ILE A 119 -22.52 -9.09 -7.81
CA ILE A 119 -21.26 -9.55 -8.42
C ILE A 119 -20.31 -10.15 -7.39
N GLY A 120 -20.32 -9.68 -6.15
CA GLY A 120 -19.57 -10.28 -5.04
C GLY A 120 -20.00 -11.73 -4.77
N GLN A 121 -21.31 -12.01 -4.81
CA GLN A 121 -21.82 -13.38 -4.72
C GLN A 121 -21.37 -14.25 -5.90
N THR A 122 -21.34 -13.68 -7.11
CA THR A 122 -20.83 -14.37 -8.31
C THR A 122 -19.33 -14.66 -8.17
N GLY A 123 -18.54 -13.74 -7.60
CA GLY A 123 -17.14 -13.96 -7.27
C GLY A 123 -16.92 -15.12 -6.31
N THR A 124 -17.77 -15.28 -5.30
CA THR A 124 -17.73 -16.44 -4.39
C THR A 124 -17.96 -17.75 -5.14
N LYS A 125 -18.95 -17.80 -6.04
CA LYS A 125 -19.20 -18.98 -6.89
C LYS A 125 -18.01 -19.28 -7.80
N LEU A 126 -17.41 -18.25 -8.41
CA LEU A 126 -16.23 -18.39 -9.26
C LEU A 126 -15.05 -18.96 -8.47
N SER A 127 -14.76 -18.40 -7.29
CA SER A 127 -13.70 -18.91 -6.41
C SER A 127 -13.91 -20.39 -6.04
N ALA A 128 -15.14 -20.78 -5.77
CA ALA A 128 -15.45 -22.17 -5.50
C ALA A 128 -15.27 -23.07 -6.73
N ALA A 129 -15.69 -22.61 -7.92
CA ALA A 129 -15.58 -23.36 -9.16
C ALA A 129 -14.13 -23.60 -9.60
N THR A 130 -13.21 -22.65 -9.31
CA THR A 130 -11.78 -22.71 -9.67
C THR A 130 -10.91 -23.35 -8.59
N SER A 131 -11.45 -23.69 -7.42
CA SER A 131 -10.69 -24.13 -6.23
C SER A 131 -9.86 -25.41 -6.42
N PHE A 132 -10.19 -26.25 -7.41
CA PHE A 132 -9.48 -27.49 -7.72
C PHE A 132 -8.21 -27.27 -8.57
N ILE A 133 -8.07 -26.12 -9.24
CA ILE A 133 -7.02 -25.88 -10.25
C ILE A 133 -5.63 -25.93 -9.63
N ASP A 134 -5.37 -25.10 -8.61
CA ASP A 134 -4.05 -25.04 -7.96
C ASP A 134 -3.64 -26.39 -7.36
N PRO A 135 -4.53 -27.12 -6.61
CA PRO A 135 -4.21 -28.47 -6.12
C PRO A 135 -3.92 -29.48 -7.22
N GLU A 136 -4.66 -29.47 -8.32
CA GLU A 136 -4.40 -30.39 -9.42
C GLU A 136 -3.08 -30.09 -10.14
N ILE A 137 -2.78 -28.80 -10.41
CA ILE A 137 -1.47 -28.40 -10.98
C ILE A 137 -0.33 -28.79 -10.05
N LEU A 138 -0.49 -28.59 -8.74
CA LEU A 138 0.51 -28.97 -7.74
C LEU A 138 0.78 -30.49 -7.72
N ALA A 139 -0.24 -31.29 -8.01
CA ALA A 139 -0.12 -32.74 -8.05
C ALA A 139 0.56 -33.27 -9.32
N ILE A 140 0.62 -32.47 -10.40
CA ILE A 140 1.33 -32.87 -11.62
C ILE A 140 2.84 -32.85 -11.36
N ASP A 141 3.56 -33.87 -11.87
CA ASP A 141 5.01 -33.88 -11.81
C ASP A 141 5.60 -32.77 -12.69
N ILE A 142 6.64 -32.12 -12.22
CA ILE A 142 7.25 -30.97 -12.91
C ILE A 142 7.77 -31.34 -14.30
N GLU A 143 8.27 -32.55 -14.50
CA GLU A 143 8.74 -32.99 -15.82
C GLU A 143 7.56 -33.18 -16.78
N THR A 144 6.43 -33.67 -16.30
CA THR A 144 5.17 -33.73 -17.09
C THR A 144 4.72 -32.33 -17.51
N ILE A 145 4.77 -31.34 -16.62
CA ILE A 145 4.47 -29.94 -16.96
C ILE A 145 5.40 -29.41 -18.05
N LYS A 146 6.70 -29.70 -17.95
CA LYS A 146 7.67 -29.30 -18.98
C LYS A 146 7.40 -29.97 -20.34
N GLU A 147 6.93 -31.22 -20.33
CA GLU A 147 6.51 -31.91 -21.55
C GLU A 147 5.25 -31.28 -22.12
N PHE A 148 4.24 -30.99 -21.30
CA PHE A 148 3.04 -30.29 -21.72
C PHE A 148 3.36 -28.92 -22.36
N MET A 149 4.30 -28.15 -21.81
CA MET A 149 4.76 -26.90 -22.40
C MET A 149 5.52 -27.05 -23.73
N LYS A 150 6.04 -28.25 -24.04
CA LYS A 150 6.63 -28.56 -25.35
C LYS A 150 5.55 -28.97 -26.35
N GLU A 151 4.58 -29.75 -25.92
CA GLU A 151 3.46 -30.23 -26.74
C GLU A 151 2.50 -29.09 -27.08
N LYS A 152 2.26 -28.18 -26.13
CA LYS A 152 1.39 -27.01 -26.23
C LYS A 152 2.17 -25.73 -25.88
N PRO A 153 2.86 -25.10 -26.83
CA PRO A 153 3.70 -23.92 -26.54
C PRO A 153 2.96 -22.74 -25.92
N GLU A 154 1.65 -22.60 -26.13
CA GLU A 154 0.78 -21.59 -25.57
C GLU A 154 0.73 -21.66 -24.03
N LEU A 155 0.94 -22.84 -23.42
CA LEU A 155 1.06 -22.99 -21.97
C LEU A 155 2.21 -22.19 -21.37
N LYS A 156 3.18 -21.72 -22.17
CA LYS A 156 4.24 -20.85 -21.68
C LYS A 156 3.73 -19.50 -21.15
N GLU A 157 2.58 -19.06 -21.58
CA GLU A 157 1.92 -17.87 -21.05
C GLU A 157 1.54 -18.02 -19.57
N TYR A 158 1.36 -19.27 -19.13
CA TYR A 158 1.03 -19.64 -17.75
C TYR A 158 2.26 -20.12 -16.96
N ALA A 159 3.47 -20.03 -17.54
CA ALA A 159 4.67 -20.63 -16.93
C ALA A 159 4.95 -20.07 -15.53
N HIS A 160 4.87 -18.75 -15.35
CA HIS A 160 5.09 -18.13 -14.05
C HIS A 160 4.00 -18.52 -13.02
N TYR A 161 2.73 -18.54 -13.43
CA TYR A 161 1.63 -18.98 -12.57
C TYR A 161 1.80 -20.43 -12.10
N ILE A 162 2.18 -21.33 -13.02
CA ILE A 162 2.43 -22.75 -12.72
C ILE A 162 3.67 -22.91 -11.82
N ASP A 163 4.75 -22.17 -12.09
CA ASP A 163 5.96 -22.16 -11.27
C ASP A 163 5.65 -21.74 -9.84
N ASP A 164 4.88 -20.67 -9.66
CA ASP A 164 4.49 -20.18 -8.34
C ASP A 164 3.65 -21.20 -7.54
N ILE A 165 2.78 -21.98 -8.21
CA ILE A 165 2.07 -23.10 -7.59
C ILE A 165 3.06 -24.21 -7.19
N GLN A 166 3.93 -24.64 -8.10
CA GLN A 166 4.88 -25.75 -7.85
C GLN A 166 5.87 -25.41 -6.75
N ARG A 167 6.29 -24.14 -6.65
CA ARG A 167 7.16 -23.61 -5.58
C ARG A 167 6.59 -23.87 -4.18
N LEU A 168 5.25 -23.87 -4.04
CA LEU A 168 4.57 -24.05 -2.75
C LEU A 168 4.46 -25.55 -2.35
N LYS A 169 4.91 -26.48 -3.20
CA LYS A 169 4.81 -27.92 -2.93
C LYS A 169 5.43 -28.39 -1.61
N PRO A 170 6.60 -27.90 -1.15
CA PRO A 170 7.16 -28.25 0.15
C PRO A 170 6.30 -27.80 1.35
N HIS A 171 5.47 -26.80 1.13
CA HIS A 171 4.62 -26.15 2.14
C HIS A 171 3.14 -26.54 2.04
N THR A 172 2.78 -27.39 1.09
CA THR A 172 1.44 -27.97 0.95
C THR A 172 1.38 -29.32 1.62
N ARG A 173 0.28 -29.59 2.33
CA ARG A 173 0.08 -30.81 3.11
C ARG A 173 -0.83 -31.79 2.37
N SER A 174 -1.14 -32.94 3.00
CA SER A 174 -2.14 -33.85 2.44
C SER A 174 -3.51 -33.20 2.40
N ALA A 175 -4.41 -33.69 1.53
CA ALA A 175 -5.75 -33.13 1.37
C ALA A 175 -6.53 -33.05 2.69
N GLU A 176 -6.43 -34.09 3.55
CA GLU A 176 -7.08 -34.09 4.85
C GLU A 176 -6.51 -33.02 5.80
N VAL A 177 -5.20 -32.78 5.76
CA VAL A 177 -4.57 -31.74 6.58
C VAL A 177 -4.92 -30.35 6.03
N GLU A 178 -4.96 -30.15 4.71
CA GLU A 178 -5.39 -28.89 4.10
C GLU A 178 -6.84 -28.57 4.44
N GLU A 179 -7.72 -29.58 4.53
CA GLU A 179 -9.10 -29.40 5.00
C GLU A 179 -9.14 -28.91 6.45
N VAL A 180 -8.35 -29.50 7.35
CA VAL A 180 -8.24 -29.04 8.75
C VAL A 180 -7.70 -27.63 8.85
N ILE A 181 -6.66 -27.29 8.07
CA ILE A 181 -6.08 -25.93 7.99
C ILE A 181 -7.15 -24.94 7.50
N SER A 182 -7.95 -25.32 6.51
CA SER A 182 -9.04 -24.50 6.01
C SER A 182 -10.11 -24.23 7.09
N GLN A 183 -10.49 -25.25 7.86
CA GLN A 183 -11.42 -25.09 8.98
C GLN A 183 -10.85 -24.21 10.11
N ALA A 184 -9.54 -24.28 10.38
CA ALA A 184 -8.88 -23.38 11.34
C ALA A 184 -8.98 -21.90 10.92
N GLY A 185 -9.16 -21.63 9.62
CA GLY A 185 -9.42 -20.29 9.10
C GLY A 185 -10.63 -19.59 9.72
N LEU A 186 -11.64 -20.35 10.20
CA LEU A 186 -12.80 -19.78 10.91
C LEU A 186 -12.43 -19.02 12.21
N MET A 187 -11.26 -19.32 12.79
CA MET A 187 -10.77 -18.69 14.02
C MET A 187 -9.64 -17.70 13.77
N SER A 188 -9.13 -17.63 12.53
CA SER A 188 -7.89 -16.90 12.21
C SER A 188 -8.02 -15.39 12.43
N ASP A 189 -9.17 -14.81 12.12
CA ASP A 189 -9.37 -13.37 12.17
C ASP A 189 -9.82 -12.89 13.56
N THR A 190 -10.13 -13.84 14.48
CA THR A 190 -10.64 -13.51 15.82
C THR A 190 -9.74 -12.57 16.63
N PRO A 191 -8.38 -12.69 16.64
CA PRO A 191 -7.54 -11.75 17.36
C PRO A 191 -7.68 -10.31 16.86
N TYR A 192 -7.74 -10.13 15.53
CA TYR A 192 -7.93 -8.82 14.90
C TYR A 192 -9.33 -8.27 15.13
N ASP A 193 -10.37 -9.10 15.01
CA ASP A 193 -11.76 -8.70 15.24
C ASP A 193 -11.97 -8.20 16.67
N VAL A 194 -11.45 -8.94 17.67
CA VAL A 194 -11.52 -8.54 19.08
C VAL A 194 -10.74 -7.25 19.32
N TYR A 195 -9.55 -7.11 18.71
CA TYR A 195 -8.77 -5.87 18.77
C TYR A 195 -9.57 -4.70 18.19
N GLY A 196 -10.16 -4.87 17.01
CA GLY A 196 -10.92 -3.85 16.31
C GLY A 196 -12.15 -3.39 17.09
N ILE A 197 -12.95 -4.34 17.62
CA ILE A 197 -14.13 -4.02 18.43
C ILE A 197 -13.71 -3.30 19.73
N PHE A 198 -12.73 -3.86 20.44
CA PHE A 198 -12.27 -3.29 21.70
C PHE A 198 -11.72 -1.87 21.50
N LYS A 199 -10.79 -1.70 20.55
CA LYS A 199 -10.16 -0.42 20.26
C LYS A 199 -11.16 0.65 19.79
N ASN A 200 -12.11 0.30 18.91
CA ASN A 200 -12.94 1.30 18.26
C ASN A 200 -14.26 1.56 18.99
N ALA A 201 -14.81 0.57 19.71
CA ALA A 201 -16.14 0.66 20.31
C ALA A 201 -16.13 0.62 21.85
N ASP A 202 -15.40 -0.33 22.46
CA ASP A 202 -15.58 -0.64 23.88
C ASP A 202 -14.58 0.07 24.78
N MET A 203 -13.38 0.41 24.28
CA MET A 203 -12.36 1.11 25.07
C MET A 203 -12.82 2.53 25.40
N PRO A 204 -12.89 2.91 26.69
CA PRO A 204 -13.19 4.28 27.08
C PRO A 204 -12.14 5.24 26.53
N ARG A 205 -12.63 6.30 25.87
CA ARG A 205 -11.78 7.36 25.34
C ARG A 205 -11.71 8.51 26.33
N PRO A 206 -10.52 9.05 26.64
CA PRO A 206 -10.38 10.20 27.50
C PRO A 206 -10.95 11.46 26.84
N GLU A 207 -11.30 12.45 27.66
CA GLU A 207 -11.69 13.79 27.20
C GLU A 207 -10.58 14.77 27.58
N VAL A 208 -10.26 15.68 26.67
CA VAL A 208 -9.38 16.83 26.93
C VAL A 208 -10.15 18.12 26.75
N GLU A 209 -9.84 19.12 27.55
CA GLU A 209 -10.38 20.48 27.41
C GLU A 209 -9.37 21.31 26.64
N LEU A 210 -9.81 21.85 25.49
CA LEU A 210 -9.03 22.72 24.63
C LEU A 210 -8.87 24.12 25.24
N ALA A 211 -8.02 24.94 24.65
CA ALA A 211 -7.73 26.30 25.15
C ALA A 211 -8.95 27.23 25.14
N ASP A 212 -9.92 26.99 24.28
CA ASP A 212 -11.20 27.71 24.20
C ASP A 212 -12.28 27.18 25.18
N GLY A 213 -11.97 26.14 25.96
CA GLY A 213 -12.87 25.49 26.90
C GLY A 213 -13.76 24.40 26.30
N GLU A 214 -13.64 24.10 25.01
CA GLU A 214 -14.32 22.96 24.38
C GLU A 214 -13.75 21.64 24.93
N LYS A 215 -14.65 20.69 25.23
CA LYS A 215 -14.25 19.32 25.62
C LYS A 215 -14.31 18.40 24.42
N VAL A 216 -13.16 17.83 24.07
CA VAL A 216 -13.02 16.91 22.96
C VAL A 216 -12.72 15.51 23.49
N ARG A 217 -13.51 14.54 23.01
CA ARG A 217 -13.24 13.11 23.23
C ARG A 217 -12.11 12.67 22.30
N LEU A 218 -11.02 12.15 22.87
CA LEU A 218 -9.84 11.69 22.11
C LEU A 218 -10.08 10.30 21.51
N ASP A 219 -10.76 10.23 20.38
CA ASP A 219 -10.68 9.11 19.47
C ASP A 219 -9.44 9.24 18.55
N ASP A 220 -9.25 8.28 17.63
CA ASP A 220 -8.09 8.27 16.74
C ASP A 220 -8.02 9.51 15.82
N ALA A 221 -9.17 10.04 15.39
CA ALA A 221 -9.24 11.24 14.56
C ALA A 221 -8.89 12.50 15.34
N ALA A 222 -9.48 12.68 16.53
CA ALA A 222 -9.18 13.78 17.42
C ALA A 222 -7.72 13.76 17.89
N TYR A 223 -7.18 12.58 18.24
CA TYR A 223 -5.77 12.43 18.55
C TYR A 223 -4.88 12.86 17.38
N THR A 224 -5.20 12.43 16.16
CA THR A 224 -4.42 12.78 14.97
C THR A 224 -4.46 14.29 14.70
N LEU A 225 -5.60 14.92 14.86
CA LEU A 225 -5.76 16.36 14.67
C LEU A 225 -4.97 17.15 15.73
N HIS A 226 -5.20 16.88 17.01
CA HIS A 226 -4.64 17.70 18.09
C HIS A 226 -3.17 17.45 18.39
N ARG A 227 -2.63 16.26 18.07
CA ARG A 227 -1.17 16.01 18.17
C ARG A 227 -0.35 16.80 17.15
N ALA A 228 -0.96 17.28 16.07
CA ALA A 228 -0.32 18.08 15.04
C ALA A 228 -0.47 19.60 15.25
N GLY A 229 -1.27 20.02 16.23
CA GLY A 229 -1.51 21.44 16.53
C GLY A 229 -0.28 22.20 17.01
N ASP A 230 -0.29 23.52 16.87
CA ASP A 230 0.83 24.42 17.26
C ASP A 230 1.02 24.52 18.77
N ASP A 231 -0.05 24.37 19.57
CA ASP A 231 -0.03 24.44 21.02
C ASP A 231 0.70 23.22 21.62
N ARG A 232 1.93 23.44 22.10
CA ARG A 232 2.77 22.38 22.65
C ARG A 232 2.20 21.77 23.92
N ASP A 233 1.62 22.59 24.83
CA ASP A 233 1.04 22.11 26.08
C ASP A 233 -0.18 21.21 25.80
N MET A 234 -0.95 21.57 24.77
CA MET A 234 -2.05 20.74 24.31
C MET A 234 -1.54 19.41 23.73
N ARG A 235 -0.46 19.42 22.92
CA ARG A 235 0.14 18.15 22.41
C ARG A 235 0.58 17.24 23.54
N ILE A 236 1.24 17.77 24.56
CA ILE A 236 1.66 17.01 25.76
C ILE A 236 0.44 16.32 26.37
N LYS A 237 -0.59 17.10 26.69
CA LYS A 237 -1.82 16.60 27.32
C LYS A 237 -2.51 15.53 26.45
N VAL A 238 -2.59 15.76 25.15
CA VAL A 238 -3.19 14.81 24.19
C VAL A 238 -2.43 13.48 24.16
N PHE A 239 -1.10 13.52 24.18
CA PHE A 239 -0.26 12.32 24.22
C PHE A 239 -0.41 11.56 25.53
N GLU A 240 -0.33 12.26 26.67
CA GLU A 240 -0.45 11.65 27.99
C GLU A 240 -1.81 10.97 28.19
N GLU A 241 -2.90 11.67 27.88
CA GLU A 241 -4.25 11.14 28.05
C GLU A 241 -4.53 9.98 27.06
N PHE A 242 -4.11 10.12 25.80
CA PHE A 242 -4.35 9.09 24.80
C PHE A 242 -3.59 7.79 25.12
N PHE A 243 -2.28 7.86 25.32
CA PHE A 243 -1.48 6.67 25.66
C PHE A 243 -1.73 6.18 27.07
N GLY A 244 -2.08 7.07 27.99
CA GLY A 244 -2.54 6.70 29.34
C GLY A 244 -3.78 5.79 29.31
N ALA A 245 -4.73 6.09 28.41
CA ALA A 245 -5.90 5.23 28.20
C ALA A 245 -5.50 3.84 27.66
N TYR A 246 -4.61 3.75 26.68
CA TYR A 246 -4.10 2.45 26.19
C TYR A 246 -3.34 1.67 27.28
N LYS A 247 -2.54 2.34 28.10
CA LYS A 247 -1.76 1.72 29.18
C LYS A 247 -2.63 1.01 30.21
N GLN A 248 -3.84 1.50 30.46
CA GLN A 248 -4.79 0.85 31.38
C GLN A 248 -5.18 -0.55 30.90
N TYR A 249 -5.16 -0.80 29.59
CA TYR A 249 -5.55 -2.06 28.95
C TYR A 249 -4.38 -2.86 28.38
N GLU A 250 -3.14 -2.52 28.76
CA GLU A 250 -1.91 -3.15 28.28
C GLU A 250 -1.97 -4.68 28.30
N ARG A 251 -2.52 -5.28 29.36
CA ARG A 251 -2.66 -6.75 29.48
C ARG A 251 -3.61 -7.33 28.44
N SER A 252 -4.72 -6.64 28.16
CA SER A 252 -5.70 -7.09 27.19
C SER A 252 -5.15 -7.01 25.77
N PHE A 253 -4.56 -5.88 25.41
CA PHE A 253 -3.88 -5.72 24.12
C PHE A 253 -2.74 -6.71 23.95
N GLY A 254 -1.91 -6.94 24.99
CA GLY A 254 -0.83 -7.92 24.95
C GLY A 254 -1.32 -9.35 24.69
N THR A 255 -2.44 -9.73 25.33
CA THR A 255 -3.04 -11.04 25.10
C THR A 255 -3.59 -11.19 23.68
N GLN A 256 -4.18 -10.14 23.12
CA GLN A 256 -4.69 -10.11 21.75
C GLN A 256 -3.55 -10.23 20.75
N LEU A 257 -2.51 -9.39 20.85
CA LEU A 257 -1.36 -9.43 19.95
C LEU A 257 -0.61 -10.77 20.06
N TYR A 258 -0.44 -11.33 21.26
CA TYR A 258 0.15 -12.65 21.40
C TYR A 258 -0.72 -13.76 20.77
N SER A 259 -2.04 -13.56 20.73
CA SER A 259 -2.93 -14.52 20.06
C SER A 259 -2.75 -14.46 18.53
N GLU A 260 -2.50 -13.27 17.97
CA GLU A 260 -2.14 -13.08 16.56
C GLU A 260 -0.82 -13.77 16.23
N VAL A 261 0.25 -13.50 17.02
CA VAL A 261 1.56 -14.16 16.84
C VAL A 261 1.43 -15.69 16.90
N LYS A 262 0.61 -16.24 17.82
CA LYS A 262 0.35 -17.69 17.90
C LYS A 262 -0.37 -18.23 16.67
N LYS A 263 -1.27 -17.45 16.06
CA LYS A 263 -1.92 -17.80 14.79
C LYS A 263 -0.88 -17.94 13.68
N ASP A 264 0.03 -16.96 13.55
CA ASP A 264 1.08 -17.00 12.54
C ASP A 264 2.04 -18.18 12.76
N MET A 265 2.43 -18.43 14.00
CA MET A 265 3.22 -19.62 14.37
C MET A 265 2.49 -20.94 14.05
N PHE A 266 1.17 -21.01 14.22
CA PHE A 266 0.39 -22.20 13.82
C PHE A 266 0.53 -22.44 12.32
N TYR A 267 0.27 -21.44 11.47
CA TYR A 267 0.37 -21.58 10.01
C TYR A 267 1.81 -21.89 9.56
N LYS A 268 2.81 -21.22 10.15
CA LYS A 268 4.23 -21.53 9.93
C LYS A 268 4.54 -23.00 10.21
N ASN A 269 4.12 -23.50 11.37
CA ASN A 269 4.45 -24.88 11.79
C ASN A 269 3.75 -25.93 10.92
N VAL A 270 2.44 -25.78 10.67
CA VAL A 270 1.69 -26.77 9.88
C VAL A 270 2.14 -26.81 8.42
N ARG A 271 2.67 -25.71 7.90
CA ARG A 271 3.17 -25.59 6.52
C ARG A 271 4.69 -25.80 6.39
N ASN A 272 5.38 -26.16 7.46
CA ASN A 272 6.83 -26.46 7.47
C ASN A 272 7.72 -25.29 7.04
N TYR A 273 7.41 -24.06 7.43
CA TYR A 273 8.36 -22.97 7.30
C TYR A 273 9.32 -22.91 8.50
N SER A 274 10.51 -22.35 8.29
CA SER A 274 11.51 -22.23 9.35
C SER A 274 11.16 -21.13 10.35
N SER A 275 10.48 -20.04 9.90
CA SER A 275 10.04 -18.93 10.73
C SER A 275 8.70 -18.37 10.22
N SER A 276 7.98 -17.63 11.08
CA SER A 276 6.77 -16.89 10.68
C SER A 276 7.10 -15.84 9.63
N LEU A 277 8.26 -15.18 9.75
CA LEU A 277 8.75 -14.24 8.74
C LEU A 277 8.91 -14.91 7.37
N GLU A 278 9.58 -16.07 7.29
CA GLU A 278 9.69 -16.81 6.02
C GLU A 278 8.32 -17.18 5.45
N SER A 279 7.41 -17.65 6.30
CA SER A 279 6.05 -18.00 5.91
C SER A 279 5.29 -16.81 5.28
N ALA A 280 5.41 -15.64 5.89
CA ALA A 280 4.78 -14.42 5.40
C ALA A 280 5.37 -13.95 4.06
N LEU A 281 6.69 -13.87 3.97
CA LEU A 281 7.40 -13.39 2.78
C LEU A 281 7.30 -14.36 1.60
N ASN A 282 7.18 -15.65 1.88
CA ASN A 282 7.04 -16.69 0.85
C ASN A 282 5.76 -16.51 0.02
N ALA A 283 4.71 -15.89 0.55
CA ALA A 283 3.49 -15.59 -0.22
C ALA A 283 3.76 -14.83 -1.52
N ASN A 284 4.77 -13.97 -1.54
CA ASN A 284 5.20 -13.18 -2.70
C ASN A 284 6.62 -13.53 -3.17
N ASN A 285 7.17 -14.65 -2.71
CA ASN A 285 8.54 -15.11 -3.00
C ASN A 285 9.60 -14.04 -2.70
N ILE A 286 9.46 -13.31 -1.60
CA ILE A 286 10.42 -12.31 -1.16
C ILE A 286 11.46 -12.98 -0.26
N PRO A 287 12.77 -12.89 -0.58
CA PRO A 287 13.81 -13.42 0.29
C PRO A 287 13.83 -12.75 1.67
N VAL A 288 13.99 -13.54 2.74
CA VAL A 288 14.13 -13.02 4.12
C VAL A 288 15.27 -11.98 4.23
N ALA A 289 16.29 -12.10 3.37
CA ALA A 289 17.40 -11.14 3.30
C ALA A 289 16.92 -9.70 3.02
N VAL A 290 15.88 -9.50 2.22
CA VAL A 290 15.31 -8.16 1.93
C VAL A 290 14.83 -7.49 3.22
N TYR A 291 14.07 -8.22 4.03
CA TYR A 291 13.56 -7.72 5.31
C TYR A 291 14.69 -7.39 6.30
N LYS A 292 15.66 -8.29 6.43
CA LYS A 292 16.80 -8.11 7.33
C LYS A 292 17.74 -6.99 6.87
N ASN A 293 17.97 -6.87 5.57
CA ASN A 293 18.79 -5.80 5.00
C ASN A 293 18.16 -4.43 5.23
N LEU A 294 16.83 -4.32 5.12
CA LEU A 294 16.12 -3.08 5.45
C LEU A 294 16.41 -2.65 6.90
N ILE A 295 16.21 -3.55 7.87
CA ILE A 295 16.44 -3.24 9.30
C ILE A 295 17.92 -2.86 9.52
N ASN A 296 18.85 -3.64 9.00
CA ASN A 296 20.27 -3.38 9.17
C ASN A 296 20.69 -2.04 8.54
N SER A 297 20.24 -1.76 7.31
CA SER A 297 20.55 -0.51 6.62
C SER A 297 19.98 0.70 7.38
N VAL A 298 18.78 0.58 7.96
CA VAL A 298 18.21 1.64 8.79
C VAL A 298 19.03 1.84 10.07
N HIS A 299 19.43 0.76 10.77
CA HIS A 299 20.29 0.86 11.95
C HIS A 299 21.63 1.55 11.65
N GLU A 300 22.28 1.19 10.54
CA GLU A 300 23.54 1.84 10.12
C GLU A 300 23.35 3.33 9.78
N ASN A 301 22.14 3.72 9.38
CA ASN A 301 21.79 5.09 8.98
C ASN A 301 20.92 5.84 10.02
N LEU A 302 20.78 5.38 11.26
CA LEU A 302 20.17 6.15 12.33
C LEU A 302 20.79 7.56 12.52
N PRO A 303 22.11 7.77 12.32
CA PRO A 303 22.67 9.12 12.33
C PRO A 303 22.01 10.10 11.35
N THR A 304 21.49 9.63 10.21
CA THR A 304 20.71 10.47 9.27
C THR A 304 19.38 10.91 9.89
N LEU A 305 18.69 10.00 10.60
CA LEU A 305 17.48 10.35 11.34
C LEU A 305 17.79 11.31 12.49
N TYR A 306 18.89 11.10 13.22
CA TYR A 306 19.31 12.00 14.30
C TYR A 306 19.61 13.42 13.80
N ARG A 307 20.29 13.56 12.65
CA ARG A 307 20.50 14.85 11.99
C ARG A 307 19.16 15.53 11.67
N TYR A 308 18.20 14.79 11.12
CA TYR A 308 16.85 15.31 10.86
C TYR A 308 16.16 15.77 12.14
N LEU A 309 16.24 15.01 13.23
CA LEU A 309 15.62 15.37 14.51
C LEU A 309 16.24 16.63 15.13
N GLU A 310 17.56 16.80 15.02
CA GLU A 310 18.23 18.03 15.43
C GLU A 310 17.82 19.23 14.54
N LEU A 311 17.69 19.02 13.22
CA LEU A 311 17.18 20.04 12.32
C LEU A 311 15.73 20.41 12.65
N ARG A 312 14.88 19.44 12.94
CA ARG A 312 13.50 19.62 13.40
C ARG A 312 13.44 20.46 14.68
N LYS A 313 14.23 20.11 15.68
CA LYS A 313 14.37 20.84 16.93
C LYS A 313 14.70 22.31 16.69
N LYS A 314 15.67 22.58 15.80
CA LYS A 314 16.07 23.93 15.40
C LYS A 314 14.95 24.69 14.71
N MET A 315 14.24 24.05 13.76
CA MET A 315 13.14 24.68 13.01
C MET A 315 11.94 24.98 13.89
N LEU A 316 11.63 24.12 14.87
CA LEU A 316 10.58 24.37 15.86
C LEU A 316 10.97 25.42 16.92
N GLY A 317 12.25 25.80 17.00
CA GLY A 317 12.74 26.79 17.97
C GLY A 317 12.62 26.35 19.43
N ILE A 318 12.78 25.04 19.71
CA ILE A 318 12.67 24.46 21.06
C ILE A 318 14.03 24.00 21.57
N ASP A 319 14.24 24.06 22.89
CA ASP A 319 15.50 23.67 23.51
C ASP A 319 15.66 22.17 23.65
N GLU A 320 14.56 21.45 23.82
CA GLU A 320 14.52 20.01 24.00
C GLU A 320 13.38 19.39 23.17
N LEU A 321 13.75 18.41 22.34
CA LEU A 321 12.83 17.71 21.46
C LEU A 321 12.24 16.49 22.17
N HIS A 322 10.93 16.41 22.24
CA HIS A 322 10.20 15.26 22.80
C HIS A 322 9.43 14.53 21.71
N TYR A 323 9.00 13.30 22.02
CA TYR A 323 8.26 12.46 21.05
C TYR A 323 6.94 13.10 20.57
N TYR A 324 6.26 13.85 21.41
CA TYR A 324 5.06 14.62 21.03
C TYR A 324 5.35 15.82 20.11
N ASP A 325 6.61 16.18 19.89
CA ASP A 325 7.02 17.23 18.94
C ASP A 325 7.27 16.69 17.52
N MET A 326 6.97 15.41 17.26
CA MET A 326 7.17 14.78 15.94
C MET A 326 6.08 15.10 14.91
N TYR A 327 4.99 15.72 15.30
CA TYR A 327 3.81 15.84 14.44
C TYR A 327 3.44 17.25 13.99
N PRO A 328 3.80 18.36 14.71
CA PRO A 328 3.54 19.69 14.20
C PRO A 328 4.33 19.97 12.93
N SER A 329 3.75 20.79 12.05
CA SER A 329 4.43 21.19 10.81
C SER A 329 5.76 21.91 11.11
N LEU A 330 6.79 21.62 10.30
CA LEU A 330 8.10 22.29 10.40
C LEU A 330 8.07 23.72 9.87
N VAL A 331 7.17 24.01 8.96
CA VAL A 331 7.03 25.30 8.30
C VAL A 331 5.57 25.71 8.39
N LYS A 332 5.32 27.00 8.56
CA LYS A 332 3.95 27.51 8.48
C LYS A 332 3.34 27.14 7.14
N GLU A 333 2.07 26.78 7.16
CA GLU A 333 1.32 26.40 5.98
C GLU A 333 1.46 27.46 4.89
N VAL A 334 1.90 27.02 3.72
CA VAL A 334 2.02 27.86 2.51
C VAL A 334 0.89 27.47 1.58
N ASP A 335 0.12 28.45 1.13
CA ASP A 335 -1.00 28.23 0.20
C ASP A 335 -0.45 28.03 -1.22
N LEU A 336 -0.10 26.77 -1.53
CA LEU A 336 0.26 26.34 -2.88
C LEU A 336 -1.01 25.78 -3.56
N SER A 337 -1.78 26.68 -4.17
CA SER A 337 -3.03 26.34 -4.83
C SER A 337 -2.83 26.08 -6.32
N TYR A 338 -3.47 25.04 -6.84
CA TYR A 338 -3.43 24.65 -8.25
C TYR A 338 -4.84 24.37 -8.78
N THR A 339 -5.19 24.96 -9.90
CA THR A 339 -6.33 24.48 -10.70
C THR A 339 -6.02 23.09 -11.25
N VAL A 340 -7.04 22.35 -11.69
CA VAL A 340 -6.82 21.03 -12.31
C VAL A 340 -5.92 21.15 -13.55
N GLU A 341 -6.12 22.17 -14.36
CA GLU A 341 -5.34 22.41 -15.59
C GLU A 341 -3.87 22.73 -15.29
N GLU A 342 -3.59 23.47 -14.20
CA GLU A 342 -2.23 23.72 -13.74
C GLU A 342 -1.58 22.45 -13.18
N ALA A 343 -2.35 21.62 -12.44
CA ALA A 343 -1.89 20.32 -11.96
C ALA A 343 -1.53 19.39 -13.11
N GLU A 344 -2.39 19.29 -14.12
CA GLU A 344 -2.11 18.51 -15.34
C GLU A 344 -0.82 18.96 -16.02
N ASP A 345 -0.63 20.27 -16.18
CA ASP A 345 0.55 20.85 -16.86
C ASP A 345 1.83 20.59 -16.06
N VAL A 346 1.83 20.79 -14.74
CA VAL A 346 3.01 20.56 -13.90
C VAL A 346 3.37 19.07 -13.83
N ILE A 347 2.38 18.17 -13.71
CA ILE A 347 2.60 16.71 -13.71
C ILE A 347 3.21 16.27 -15.04
N LYS A 348 2.65 16.68 -16.18
CA LYS A 348 3.19 16.33 -17.49
C LYS A 348 4.62 16.82 -17.69
N LYS A 349 4.94 18.04 -17.24
CA LYS A 349 6.31 18.58 -17.30
C LYS A 349 7.27 17.79 -16.41
N ALA A 350 6.84 17.44 -15.20
CA ALA A 350 7.64 16.66 -14.26
C ALA A 350 7.97 15.25 -14.79
N LEU A 351 7.03 14.63 -15.50
CA LEU A 351 7.15 13.28 -16.01
C LEU A 351 7.73 13.19 -17.44
N GLN A 352 8.11 14.32 -18.06
CA GLN A 352 8.79 14.36 -19.37
C GLN A 352 9.97 13.37 -19.49
N PRO A 353 10.80 13.15 -18.46
CA PRO A 353 11.90 12.20 -18.53
C PRO A 353 11.47 10.76 -18.87
N LEU A 354 10.20 10.40 -18.66
CA LEU A 354 9.66 9.06 -18.93
C LEU A 354 9.32 8.83 -20.42
N GLY A 355 9.43 9.88 -21.24
CA GLY A 355 9.30 9.79 -22.69
C GLY A 355 7.94 10.16 -23.26
N SER A 356 7.92 10.38 -24.59
CA SER A 356 6.73 10.89 -25.32
C SER A 356 5.52 9.98 -25.21
N ASP A 357 5.72 8.65 -25.22
CA ASP A 357 4.62 7.69 -25.17
C ASP A 357 3.94 7.70 -23.80
N TYR A 358 4.73 7.88 -22.74
CA TYR A 358 4.20 8.04 -21.38
C TYR A 358 3.34 9.30 -21.28
N ILE A 359 3.84 10.44 -21.80
CA ILE A 359 3.11 11.71 -21.78
C ILE A 359 1.84 11.64 -22.64
N ALA A 360 1.90 10.99 -23.81
CA ALA A 360 0.72 10.80 -24.67
C ALA A 360 -0.38 9.99 -23.96
N THR A 361 0.00 8.95 -23.19
CA THR A 361 -0.97 8.18 -22.40
C THR A 361 -1.55 9.00 -21.23
N LEU A 362 -0.75 9.88 -20.59
CA LEU A 362 -1.28 10.82 -19.61
C LEU A 362 -2.29 11.79 -20.25
N ASP A 363 -2.00 12.30 -21.45
CA ASP A 363 -2.95 13.15 -22.19
C ASP A 363 -4.26 12.39 -22.50
N GLU A 364 -4.19 11.10 -22.82
CA GLU A 364 -5.39 10.27 -22.97
C GLU A 364 -6.17 10.17 -21.65
N ALA A 365 -5.49 9.95 -20.52
CA ALA A 365 -6.14 9.84 -19.21
C ALA A 365 -6.89 11.14 -18.84
N PHE A 366 -6.28 12.30 -19.08
CA PHE A 366 -6.87 13.60 -18.79
C PHE A 366 -8.02 13.95 -19.75
N ASN A 367 -7.86 13.68 -21.05
CA ASN A 367 -8.82 14.10 -22.07
C ASN A 367 -10.00 13.13 -22.26
N ASN A 368 -9.81 11.83 -21.96
CA ASN A 368 -10.80 10.78 -22.22
C ASN A 368 -11.57 10.34 -20.96
N ARG A 369 -11.60 11.21 -19.94
CA ARG A 369 -12.48 11.00 -18.77
C ARG A 369 -12.17 9.70 -17.98
N TRP A 370 -10.87 9.40 -17.80
CA TRP A 370 -10.47 8.29 -16.94
C TRP A 370 -10.57 8.66 -15.45
N ILE A 371 -10.65 9.98 -15.14
CA ILE A 371 -10.52 10.53 -13.80
C ILE A 371 -11.85 11.14 -13.34
N ASP A 372 -12.32 10.72 -12.17
CA ASP A 372 -13.40 11.39 -11.44
C ASP A 372 -12.79 12.34 -10.43
N MET A 373 -12.69 13.63 -10.77
CA MET A 373 -11.77 14.58 -10.16
C MET A 373 -12.25 15.14 -8.82
N TYR A 374 -13.46 15.69 -8.78
CA TYR A 374 -13.90 16.50 -7.65
C TYR A 374 -14.72 15.74 -6.61
N PRO A 375 -14.69 16.16 -5.32
CA PRO A 375 -15.63 15.66 -4.33
C PRO A 375 -17.06 16.03 -4.69
N ASN A 376 -18.01 15.16 -4.34
CA ASN A 376 -19.43 15.43 -4.38
C ASN A 376 -20.15 14.71 -3.24
N THR A 377 -21.34 15.18 -2.91
CA THR A 377 -22.15 14.58 -1.85
C THR A 377 -22.40 13.10 -2.10
N GLY A 378 -22.00 12.27 -1.14
CA GLY A 378 -22.13 10.81 -1.20
C GLY A 378 -21.04 10.08 -1.98
N LYS A 379 -20.09 10.78 -2.61
CA LYS A 379 -18.92 10.16 -3.24
C LYS A 379 -18.02 9.50 -2.19
N ARG A 380 -17.39 8.41 -2.55
CA ARG A 380 -16.38 7.75 -1.73
C ARG A 380 -15.22 8.71 -1.43
N SER A 381 -14.76 8.74 -0.19
CA SER A 381 -13.60 9.53 0.26
C SER A 381 -12.27 8.89 -0.17
N GLY A 382 -11.19 9.68 -0.12
CA GLY A 382 -9.84 9.27 -0.51
C GLY A 382 -9.62 9.33 -2.02
N ALA A 383 -8.55 8.71 -2.48
CA ALA A 383 -8.18 8.55 -3.89
C ALA A 383 -7.80 7.11 -4.18
N TYR A 384 -7.95 6.67 -5.41
CA TYR A 384 -7.44 5.38 -5.89
C TYR A 384 -7.34 5.32 -7.41
N SER A 385 -6.44 4.48 -7.92
CA SER A 385 -6.41 4.00 -9.30
C SER A 385 -6.87 2.55 -9.38
N SER A 386 -7.64 2.20 -10.41
CA SER A 386 -8.18 0.86 -10.65
C SER A 386 -7.97 0.41 -12.09
N GLY A 387 -6.98 -0.44 -12.33
CA GLY A 387 -6.67 -1.05 -13.62
C GLY A 387 -7.05 -2.52 -13.74
N SER A 388 -7.96 -3.03 -12.91
CA SER A 388 -8.34 -4.45 -12.87
C SER A 388 -9.13 -4.93 -14.09
N ALA A 389 -9.80 -4.02 -14.82
CA ALA A 389 -10.48 -4.34 -16.07
C ALA A 389 -9.45 -4.41 -17.21
N TYR A 390 -8.94 -5.61 -17.49
CA TYR A 390 -7.79 -5.85 -18.38
C TYR A 390 -7.92 -5.23 -19.78
N ASP A 391 -9.08 -5.36 -20.40
CA ASP A 391 -9.33 -4.92 -21.79
C ASP A 391 -9.74 -3.43 -21.88
N VAL A 392 -9.77 -2.71 -20.76
CA VAL A 392 -10.19 -1.31 -20.68
C VAL A 392 -9.11 -0.50 -19.95
N HIS A 393 -9.02 0.78 -20.22
CA HIS A 393 -8.10 1.67 -19.52
C HIS A 393 -8.37 1.71 -18.00
N PRO A 394 -7.37 2.03 -17.18
CA PRO A 394 -7.58 2.25 -15.75
C PRO A 394 -8.48 3.46 -15.48
N TYR A 395 -9.09 3.49 -14.29
CA TYR A 395 -9.90 4.60 -13.80
C TYR A 395 -9.33 5.13 -12.49
N ILE A 396 -9.38 6.45 -12.32
CA ILE A 396 -8.96 7.14 -11.10
C ILE A 396 -10.15 7.79 -10.41
N LEU A 397 -10.27 7.62 -9.09
CA LEU A 397 -11.12 8.43 -8.24
C LEU A 397 -10.25 9.42 -7.46
N MET A 398 -10.59 10.71 -7.54
CA MET A 398 -9.98 11.79 -6.76
C MET A 398 -11.04 12.52 -5.95
N ASN A 399 -10.60 13.25 -4.94
CA ASN A 399 -11.38 14.26 -4.23
C ASN A 399 -10.58 15.56 -4.18
N TYR A 400 -10.28 16.10 -5.37
CA TYR A 400 -9.37 17.23 -5.60
C TYR A 400 -9.93 18.54 -5.04
N ASN A 401 -9.18 19.22 -4.19
CA ASN A 401 -9.54 20.47 -3.53
C ASN A 401 -8.64 21.65 -3.93
N GLY A 402 -7.64 21.42 -4.78
CA GLY A 402 -6.79 22.47 -5.34
C GLY A 402 -5.51 22.73 -4.58
N GLN A 403 -5.15 21.93 -3.59
CA GLN A 403 -3.89 22.08 -2.84
C GLN A 403 -2.76 21.27 -3.48
N TYR A 404 -1.51 21.59 -3.14
CA TYR A 404 -0.35 20.84 -3.63
C TYR A 404 -0.42 19.35 -3.29
N ASP A 405 -0.93 18.99 -2.12
CA ASP A 405 -1.11 17.60 -1.72
C ASP A 405 -2.07 16.84 -2.66
N ASP A 406 -3.08 17.53 -3.23
CA ASP A 406 -3.96 16.94 -4.23
C ASP A 406 -3.23 16.72 -5.56
N VAL A 407 -2.29 17.61 -5.94
CA VAL A 407 -1.44 17.44 -7.13
C VAL A 407 -0.51 16.25 -6.95
N SER A 408 0.11 16.10 -5.76
CA SER A 408 0.95 14.96 -5.41
C SER A 408 0.15 13.65 -5.44
N THR A 409 -1.04 13.65 -4.84
CA THR A 409 -1.96 12.50 -4.87
C THR A 409 -2.36 12.13 -6.30
N LEU A 410 -2.66 13.12 -7.14
CA LEU A 410 -2.98 12.86 -8.56
C LEU A 410 -1.79 12.23 -9.30
N ALA A 411 -0.57 12.73 -9.08
CA ALA A 411 0.64 12.15 -9.66
C ALA A 411 0.88 10.71 -9.18
N HIS A 412 0.59 10.43 -7.91
CA HIS A 412 0.62 9.10 -7.30
C HIS A 412 -0.34 8.14 -8.02
N GLU A 413 -1.62 8.50 -8.10
CA GLU A 413 -2.64 7.68 -8.74
C GLU A 413 -2.38 7.47 -10.25
N LEU A 414 -1.81 8.48 -10.90
CA LEU A 414 -1.33 8.34 -12.28
C LEU A 414 -0.17 7.35 -12.39
N GLY A 415 0.70 7.23 -11.39
CA GLY A 415 1.75 6.20 -11.35
C GLY A 415 1.17 4.78 -11.36
N HIS A 416 0.18 4.50 -10.53
CA HIS A 416 -0.57 3.25 -10.54
C HIS A 416 -1.31 3.03 -11.88
N THR A 417 -1.91 4.09 -12.41
CA THR A 417 -2.62 4.06 -13.69
C THR A 417 -1.68 3.64 -14.81
N MET A 418 -0.52 4.27 -14.91
CA MET A 418 0.47 3.96 -15.94
C MET A 418 1.05 2.54 -15.77
N HIS A 419 1.29 2.11 -14.53
CA HIS A 419 1.73 0.74 -14.26
C HIS A 419 0.70 -0.28 -14.76
N SER A 420 -0.57 -0.11 -14.38
CA SER A 420 -1.65 -0.99 -14.84
C SER A 420 -1.85 -0.93 -16.35
N TYR A 421 -1.80 0.26 -16.96
CA TYR A 421 -1.94 0.43 -18.40
C TYR A 421 -0.85 -0.31 -19.19
N TYR A 422 0.43 -0.09 -18.82
CA TYR A 422 1.54 -0.75 -19.53
C TYR A 422 1.58 -2.25 -19.25
N SER A 423 1.25 -2.68 -18.05
CA SER A 423 1.14 -4.09 -17.71
C SER A 423 0.05 -4.79 -18.55
N ASN A 424 -1.18 -4.26 -18.53
CA ASN A 424 -2.30 -4.83 -19.30
C ASN A 424 -2.03 -4.85 -20.82
N LYS A 425 -1.33 -3.82 -21.32
CA LYS A 425 -0.99 -3.71 -22.74
C LYS A 425 0.06 -4.73 -23.22
N ASN A 426 1.00 -5.12 -22.33
CA ASN A 426 2.19 -5.88 -22.72
C ASN A 426 2.20 -7.32 -22.18
N GLN A 427 1.33 -7.65 -21.23
CA GLN A 427 1.24 -8.97 -20.63
C GLN A 427 -0.08 -9.65 -20.98
N THR A 428 -0.09 -10.98 -20.95
CA THR A 428 -1.36 -11.72 -20.94
C THR A 428 -2.13 -11.43 -19.66
N PHE A 429 -3.43 -11.68 -19.64
CA PHE A 429 -4.25 -11.44 -18.46
C PHE A 429 -3.67 -12.05 -17.19
N MET A 430 -3.19 -13.29 -17.28
CA MET A 430 -2.63 -14.02 -16.12
C MET A 430 -1.38 -13.33 -15.54
N ASN A 431 -0.59 -12.71 -16.39
CA ASN A 431 0.66 -12.02 -16.04
C ASN A 431 0.50 -10.49 -15.91
N SER A 432 -0.70 -9.94 -16.10
CA SER A 432 -0.89 -8.49 -16.03
C SER A 432 -0.95 -7.95 -14.60
N HIS A 433 -1.23 -8.80 -13.63
CA HIS A 433 -1.37 -8.41 -12.23
C HIS A 433 0.00 -8.44 -11.52
N TYR A 434 0.55 -7.27 -11.27
CA TYR A 434 1.81 -7.13 -10.53
C TYR A 434 1.61 -7.27 -9.02
N PRO A 435 2.61 -7.80 -8.28
CA PRO A 435 2.53 -7.92 -6.82
C PRO A 435 2.56 -6.56 -6.14
N ILE A 436 1.93 -6.47 -4.96
CA ILE A 436 1.81 -5.24 -4.17
C ILE A 436 3.16 -4.60 -3.84
N PHE A 437 4.20 -5.40 -3.69
CA PHE A 437 5.57 -4.94 -3.47
C PHE A 437 6.07 -3.99 -4.57
N LEU A 438 5.54 -4.10 -5.80
CA LEU A 438 5.89 -3.25 -6.94
C LEU A 438 4.93 -2.06 -7.13
N ALA A 439 3.72 -2.16 -6.59
CA ALA A 439 2.66 -1.20 -6.85
C ALA A 439 3.09 0.24 -6.50
N GLU A 440 3.60 0.43 -5.28
CA GLU A 440 4.00 1.74 -4.79
C GLU A 440 5.31 2.26 -5.39
N VAL A 441 6.09 1.42 -6.03
CA VAL A 441 7.32 1.89 -6.71
C VAL A 441 6.96 2.83 -7.86
N ALA A 442 5.89 2.53 -8.60
CA ALA A 442 5.46 3.36 -9.71
C ALA A 442 4.86 4.71 -9.25
N SER A 443 4.00 4.67 -8.24
CA SER A 443 3.33 5.86 -7.70
C SER A 443 4.31 6.83 -7.04
N ILE A 444 5.16 6.32 -6.13
CA ILE A 444 6.16 7.14 -5.42
C ILE A 444 7.25 7.66 -6.38
N SER A 445 7.59 6.93 -7.44
CA SER A 445 8.50 7.45 -8.47
C SER A 445 7.92 8.70 -9.16
N ASN A 446 6.63 8.69 -9.50
CA ASN A 446 5.96 9.86 -10.06
C ASN A 446 5.96 11.05 -9.09
N GLU A 447 5.66 10.82 -7.82
CA GLU A 447 5.72 11.87 -6.79
C GLU A 447 7.14 12.45 -6.66
N THR A 448 8.16 11.59 -6.63
CA THR A 448 9.56 12.01 -6.51
C THR A 448 9.99 12.88 -7.70
N LEU A 449 9.59 12.52 -8.92
CA LEU A 449 9.84 13.32 -10.13
C LEU A 449 9.07 14.65 -10.10
N LEU A 450 7.82 14.63 -9.62
CA LEU A 450 7.00 15.83 -9.46
C LEU A 450 7.67 16.81 -8.49
N ILE A 451 8.08 16.33 -7.32
CA ILE A 451 8.72 17.17 -6.30
C ILE A 451 10.03 17.78 -6.83
N ASP A 452 10.87 16.99 -7.52
CA ASP A 452 12.11 17.49 -8.13
C ASP A 452 11.82 18.60 -9.15
N HIS A 453 10.79 18.44 -9.97
CA HIS A 453 10.38 19.45 -10.96
C HIS A 453 9.85 20.73 -10.29
N VAL A 454 8.97 20.60 -9.30
CA VAL A 454 8.35 21.73 -8.60
C VAL A 454 9.45 22.54 -7.87
N LEU A 455 10.34 21.88 -7.14
CA LEU A 455 11.45 22.54 -6.45
C LEU A 455 12.36 23.33 -7.39
N LYS A 456 12.59 22.87 -8.61
CA LYS A 456 13.37 23.64 -9.63
C LYS A 456 12.66 24.91 -10.08
N GLY A 457 11.34 24.98 -10.01
CA GLY A 457 10.53 26.14 -10.38
C GLY A 457 10.29 27.15 -9.25
N LEU A 458 10.41 26.72 -7.99
CA LEU A 458 10.13 27.56 -6.83
C LEU A 458 11.30 28.47 -6.48
N ASN A 459 11.01 29.75 -6.32
CA ASN A 459 12.00 30.79 -5.89
C ASN A 459 11.77 31.26 -4.45
N ASP A 460 10.54 31.09 -3.91
CA ASP A 460 10.22 31.47 -2.54
C ASP A 460 10.81 30.47 -1.55
N SER A 461 11.51 30.98 -0.53
CA SER A 461 12.18 30.14 0.47
C SER A 461 11.21 29.40 1.39
N GLN A 462 10.04 29.99 1.67
CA GLN A 462 9.05 29.34 2.55
C GLN A 462 8.34 28.21 1.80
N GLU A 463 7.99 28.43 0.53
CA GLU A 463 7.42 27.39 -0.34
C GLU A 463 8.38 26.20 -0.48
N ARG A 464 9.67 26.47 -0.72
CA ARG A 464 10.70 25.42 -0.79
C ARG A 464 10.82 24.65 0.51
N LEU A 465 10.92 25.38 1.65
CA LEU A 465 11.02 24.75 2.98
C LEU A 465 9.80 23.89 3.30
N SER A 466 8.60 24.28 2.88
CA SER A 466 7.37 23.51 3.06
C SER A 466 7.44 22.15 2.34
N ILE A 467 7.81 22.14 1.06
CA ILE A 467 7.92 20.90 0.27
C ILE A 467 9.06 20.03 0.77
N LEU A 468 10.25 20.60 1.03
CA LEU A 468 11.40 19.86 1.55
C LEU A 468 11.11 19.27 2.93
N GLY A 469 10.43 20.00 3.81
CA GLY A 469 10.00 19.55 5.12
C GLY A 469 9.01 18.37 5.03
N SER A 470 8.05 18.44 4.12
CA SER A 470 7.10 17.34 3.86
C SER A 470 7.83 16.07 3.35
N GLN A 471 8.82 16.22 2.48
CA GLN A 471 9.65 15.08 2.05
C GLN A 471 10.39 14.42 3.22
N LEU A 472 11.00 15.22 4.13
CA LEU A 472 11.69 14.67 5.30
C LEU A 472 10.70 13.90 6.22
N GLU A 473 9.48 14.43 6.37
CA GLU A 473 8.42 13.71 7.11
C GLU A 473 8.05 12.39 6.44
N THR A 474 8.00 12.33 5.12
CA THR A 474 7.80 11.08 4.38
C THR A 474 8.91 10.07 4.67
N PHE A 475 10.18 10.48 4.65
CA PHE A 475 11.28 9.59 5.03
C PHE A 475 11.17 9.12 6.49
N ARG A 476 10.87 10.02 7.44
CA ARG A 476 10.69 9.65 8.84
C ARG A 476 9.54 8.67 9.03
N THR A 477 8.38 8.93 8.43
CA THR A 477 7.15 8.16 8.68
C THR A 477 7.09 6.87 7.88
N THR A 478 7.61 6.87 6.65
CA THR A 478 7.49 5.73 5.72
C THR A 478 8.74 4.85 5.70
N LEU A 479 9.94 5.40 5.92
CA LEU A 479 11.15 4.59 5.99
C LEU A 479 11.47 4.21 7.44
N PHE A 480 11.80 5.19 8.31
CA PHE A 480 12.29 4.88 9.64
C PHE A 480 11.21 4.31 10.56
N ARG A 481 10.04 4.92 10.62
CA ARG A 481 8.96 4.47 11.52
C ARG A 481 8.40 3.10 11.10
N GLN A 482 8.22 2.85 9.80
CA GLN A 482 7.72 1.55 9.36
C GLN A 482 8.77 0.45 9.54
N THR A 483 10.07 0.77 9.41
CA THR A 483 11.14 -0.19 9.73
C THR A 483 11.21 -0.46 11.24
N GLN A 484 10.99 0.55 12.08
CA GLN A 484 10.85 0.36 13.54
C GLN A 484 9.72 -0.62 13.86
N PHE A 485 8.58 -0.51 13.18
CA PHE A 485 7.47 -1.45 13.35
C PHE A 485 7.82 -2.85 12.85
N ALA A 486 8.46 -2.93 11.69
CA ALA A 486 8.93 -4.20 11.14
C ALA A 486 9.91 -4.90 12.08
N GLU A 487 10.84 -4.18 12.68
CA GLU A 487 11.77 -4.73 13.67
C GLU A 487 11.04 -5.23 14.92
N PHE A 488 10.09 -4.47 15.45
CA PHE A 488 9.28 -4.91 16.60
C PHE A 488 8.51 -6.18 16.25
N GLU A 489 7.85 -6.24 15.10
CA GLU A 489 7.09 -7.40 14.63
C GLU A 489 7.98 -8.64 14.49
N MET A 490 9.16 -8.51 13.88
CA MET A 490 10.12 -9.60 13.78
C MET A 490 10.54 -10.09 15.17
N LYS A 491 10.90 -9.20 16.09
CA LYS A 491 11.38 -9.56 17.44
C LYS A 491 10.30 -10.26 18.28
N ILE A 492 9.04 -9.84 18.20
CA ILE A 492 7.97 -10.52 18.97
C ILE A 492 7.71 -11.93 18.44
N HIS A 493 7.82 -12.16 17.13
CA HIS A 493 7.72 -13.49 16.54
C HIS A 493 8.92 -14.35 16.92
N ASP A 494 10.15 -13.84 16.82
CA ASP A 494 11.37 -14.55 17.20
C ASP A 494 11.33 -14.99 18.69
N LEU A 495 10.91 -14.11 19.61
CA LEU A 495 10.75 -14.43 21.03
C LEU A 495 9.71 -15.53 21.26
N ALA A 496 8.55 -15.42 20.61
CA ALA A 496 7.49 -16.42 20.73
C ALA A 496 7.91 -17.78 20.14
N GLU A 497 8.61 -17.80 19.02
CA GLU A 497 9.16 -19.01 18.40
C GLU A 497 10.25 -19.66 19.24
N ALA A 498 10.99 -18.87 20.02
CA ALA A 498 11.92 -19.36 21.04
C ALA A 498 11.22 -19.92 22.29
N GLY A 499 9.89 -19.86 22.37
CA GLY A 499 9.09 -20.36 23.49
C GLY A 499 8.87 -19.35 24.61
N GLU A 500 9.16 -18.08 24.38
CA GLU A 500 8.94 -17.04 25.38
C GLU A 500 7.50 -16.52 25.35
N ALA A 501 6.92 -16.28 26.53
CA ALA A 501 5.60 -15.67 26.64
C ALA A 501 5.67 -14.15 26.38
N LEU A 502 4.74 -13.64 25.58
CA LEU A 502 4.58 -12.22 25.30
C LEU A 502 3.50 -11.64 26.23
N THR A 503 3.91 -10.99 27.30
CA THR A 503 3.02 -10.21 28.18
C THR A 503 2.93 -8.76 27.67
N GLY A 504 1.86 -8.04 28.02
CA GLY A 504 1.74 -6.62 27.67
C GLY A 504 2.96 -5.81 28.11
N GLU A 505 3.41 -5.99 29.35
CA GLU A 505 4.61 -5.33 29.89
C GLU A 505 5.88 -5.65 29.07
N LYS A 506 6.07 -6.91 28.67
CA LYS A 506 7.22 -7.30 27.85
C LYS A 506 7.17 -6.65 26.47
N LEU A 507 6.01 -6.60 25.86
CA LEU A 507 5.79 -5.91 24.57
C LEU A 507 6.07 -4.42 24.69
N THR A 508 5.58 -3.78 25.75
CA THR A 508 5.81 -2.36 26.02
C THR A 508 7.29 -2.05 26.21
N ASN A 509 8.01 -2.84 27.00
CA ASN A 509 9.44 -2.64 27.21
C ASN A 509 10.24 -2.84 25.92
N LEU A 510 9.95 -3.91 25.17
CA LEU A 510 10.61 -4.16 23.88
C LEU A 510 10.36 -3.02 22.88
N TYR A 511 9.12 -2.55 22.77
CA TYR A 511 8.79 -1.44 21.89
C TYR A 511 9.47 -0.14 22.31
N LEU A 512 9.50 0.14 23.63
CA LEU A 512 10.17 1.31 24.20
C LEU A 512 11.66 1.32 23.90
N ASP A 513 12.34 0.17 24.04
CA ASP A 513 13.78 0.05 23.75
C ASP A 513 14.07 0.33 22.27
N ILE A 514 13.24 -0.20 21.35
CA ILE A 514 13.36 0.07 19.92
C ILE A 514 13.08 1.56 19.64
N LEU A 515 12.02 2.12 20.21
CA LEU A 515 11.66 3.53 20.05
C LEU A 515 12.79 4.46 20.53
N LYS A 516 13.34 4.20 21.71
CA LYS A 516 14.49 4.94 22.28
C LYS A 516 15.71 4.87 21.36
N THR A 517 15.98 3.70 20.78
CA THR A 517 17.08 3.51 19.83
C THR A 517 16.87 4.34 18.56
N TYR A 518 15.71 4.23 17.91
CA TYR A 518 15.45 4.95 16.66
C TYR A 518 15.48 6.47 16.82
N TYR A 519 14.98 6.99 17.94
CA TYR A 519 14.90 8.44 18.18
C TYR A 519 16.08 9.01 18.97
N GLY A 520 17.12 8.20 19.20
CA GLY A 520 18.38 8.70 19.81
C GLY A 520 18.23 9.17 21.26
N HIS A 521 17.39 8.50 22.07
CA HIS A 521 17.14 8.92 23.46
C HIS A 521 18.43 8.93 24.30
N GLU A 522 19.22 7.84 24.25
CA GLU A 522 20.48 7.73 24.97
C GLU A 522 21.57 8.68 24.44
N GLN A 523 21.42 9.17 23.21
CA GLN A 523 22.29 10.16 22.60
C GLN A 523 21.85 11.61 22.90
N GLY A 524 20.74 11.79 23.62
CA GLY A 524 20.19 13.10 23.96
C GLY A 524 19.54 13.84 22.78
N ILE A 525 19.15 13.11 21.72
CA ILE A 525 18.52 13.68 20.52
C ILE A 525 17.04 13.98 20.78
N THR A 526 16.29 12.98 21.26
CA THR A 526 14.87 13.11 21.55
C THR A 526 14.54 12.48 22.90
N VAL A 527 13.79 13.19 23.72
CA VAL A 527 13.29 12.64 25.00
C VAL A 527 12.10 11.74 24.74
N ILE A 528 12.20 10.50 25.18
CA ILE A 528 11.13 9.50 25.06
C ILE A 528 10.67 9.11 26.46
N ASP A 529 9.45 9.43 26.81
CA ASP A 529 8.84 9.02 28.07
C ASP A 529 8.42 7.54 28.02
N ASP A 530 8.55 6.87 29.15
CA ASP A 530 8.27 5.43 29.26
C ASP A 530 6.81 5.08 28.90
N LEU A 531 5.88 6.03 29.08
CA LEU A 531 4.49 5.86 28.70
C LEU A 531 4.33 5.52 27.19
N TYR A 532 5.17 6.09 26.33
CA TYR A 532 5.03 5.89 24.88
C TYR A 532 5.44 4.50 24.42
N GLY A 533 6.05 3.70 25.29
CA GLY A 533 6.26 2.28 25.04
C GLY A 533 4.99 1.49 24.75
N ILE A 534 3.79 1.99 25.16
CA ILE A 534 2.50 1.34 24.87
C ILE A 534 2.00 1.58 23.43
N GLU A 535 2.66 2.42 22.65
CA GLU A 535 2.20 2.79 21.29
C GLU A 535 1.92 1.58 20.39
N TRP A 536 2.60 0.45 20.58
CA TRP A 536 2.33 -0.78 19.83
C TRP A 536 0.86 -1.20 19.90
N ALA A 537 0.16 -0.93 21.01
CA ALA A 537 -1.26 -1.26 21.18
C ALA A 537 -2.20 -0.40 20.31
N TYR A 538 -1.71 0.77 19.87
CA TYR A 538 -2.44 1.64 18.94
C TYR A 538 -2.32 1.18 17.48
N ILE A 539 -1.25 0.47 17.11
CA ILE A 539 -0.88 0.15 15.73
C ILE A 539 -1.60 -1.11 15.23
N PRO A 540 -2.59 -1.02 14.31
CA PRO A 540 -3.32 -2.19 13.82
C PRO A 540 -2.49 -3.10 12.92
N HIS A 541 -1.40 -2.58 12.35
CA HIS A 541 -0.59 -3.29 11.36
C HIS A 541 0.09 -4.54 11.91
N PHE A 542 0.30 -4.65 13.22
CA PHE A 542 0.84 -5.88 13.84
C PHE A 542 -0.11 -7.09 13.78
N TYR A 543 -1.32 -6.90 13.22
CA TYR A 543 -2.27 -7.95 12.90
C TYR A 543 -2.30 -8.28 11.39
N TYR A 544 -1.36 -7.72 10.59
CA TYR A 544 -1.33 -7.89 9.12
C TYR A 544 -0.14 -8.75 8.63
N ASN A 545 0.41 -9.58 9.50
CA ASN A 545 1.40 -10.60 9.17
C ASN A 545 2.59 -10.09 8.33
N PHE A 546 3.45 -9.32 8.96
CA PHE A 546 4.65 -8.74 8.35
C PHE A 546 4.38 -7.85 7.12
N TYR A 547 3.33 -7.05 7.17
CA TYR A 547 2.97 -6.20 6.06
C TYR A 547 3.79 -4.90 5.97
N VAL A 548 4.13 -4.28 7.11
CA VAL A 548 4.60 -2.88 7.17
C VAL A 548 5.94 -2.61 6.49
N PHE A 549 6.83 -3.60 6.38
CA PHE A 549 8.13 -3.43 5.74
C PHE A 549 8.01 -3.00 4.27
N GLN A 550 6.90 -3.33 3.61
CA GLN A 550 6.64 -2.99 2.21
C GLN A 550 6.59 -1.48 1.97
N TYR A 551 6.13 -0.70 2.93
CA TYR A 551 6.17 0.77 2.84
C TYR A 551 7.61 1.28 2.71
N SER A 552 8.50 0.80 3.58
CA SER A 552 9.91 1.21 3.59
C SER A 552 10.64 0.73 2.34
N THR A 553 10.44 -0.53 1.93
CA THR A 553 11.08 -1.08 0.74
C THR A 553 10.60 -0.40 -0.53
N SER A 554 9.31 -0.08 -0.64
CA SER A 554 8.75 0.64 -1.78
C SER A 554 9.29 2.05 -1.90
N LEU A 555 9.40 2.80 -0.78
CA LEU A 555 10.01 4.13 -0.78
C LEU A 555 11.48 4.09 -1.22
N CYS A 556 12.26 3.13 -0.69
CA CYS A 556 13.67 2.98 -1.08
C CYS A 556 13.82 2.61 -2.56
N ALA A 557 13.03 1.65 -3.05
CA ALA A 557 13.05 1.25 -4.44
C ALA A 557 12.63 2.39 -5.38
N ALA A 558 11.55 3.10 -5.04
CA ALA A 558 11.06 4.23 -5.82
C ALA A 558 12.06 5.40 -5.85
N THR A 559 12.68 5.72 -4.70
CA THR A 559 13.74 6.74 -4.62
C THR A 559 14.91 6.35 -5.52
N ALA A 560 15.37 5.10 -5.47
CA ALA A 560 16.45 4.62 -6.32
C ALA A 560 16.09 4.68 -7.82
N VAL A 561 14.86 4.30 -8.17
CA VAL A 561 14.35 4.40 -9.55
C VAL A 561 14.32 5.86 -10.00
N ALA A 562 13.75 6.77 -9.20
CA ALA A 562 13.61 8.17 -9.56
C ALA A 562 14.97 8.87 -9.71
N GLU A 563 15.92 8.65 -8.78
CA GLU A 563 17.28 9.20 -8.88
C GLU A 563 18.00 8.69 -10.15
N LYS A 564 17.82 7.40 -10.49
CA LYS A 564 18.36 6.83 -11.74
C LYS A 564 17.64 7.35 -13.01
N ILE A 565 16.35 7.70 -12.95
CA ILE A 565 15.64 8.37 -14.05
C ILE A 565 16.16 9.81 -14.27
N LEU A 566 16.46 10.51 -13.21
CA LEU A 566 17.01 11.87 -13.26
C LEU A 566 18.47 11.90 -13.77
N ASP A 567 19.20 10.80 -13.59
CA ASP A 567 20.52 10.60 -14.20
C ASP A 567 20.36 10.16 -15.67
N GLU A 568 20.64 11.05 -16.61
CA GLU A 568 20.47 10.81 -18.05
C GLU A 568 21.36 9.68 -18.59
N ASP A 569 22.48 9.42 -17.97
CA ASP A 569 23.46 8.40 -18.39
C ASP A 569 23.12 7.00 -17.86
N SER A 570 22.16 6.87 -16.95
CA SER A 570 21.82 5.59 -16.29
C SER A 570 21.13 4.57 -17.19
N GLY A 571 20.48 5.01 -18.28
CA GLY A 571 19.61 4.18 -19.13
C GLY A 571 18.29 3.76 -18.46
N MET A 572 18.00 4.26 -17.25
CA MET A 572 16.81 3.87 -16.49
C MET A 572 15.51 4.28 -17.17
N ARG A 573 15.47 5.43 -17.86
CA ARG A 573 14.27 5.96 -18.53
C ARG A 573 13.63 4.94 -19.47
N GLU A 574 14.44 4.27 -20.30
CA GLU A 574 13.93 3.22 -21.20
C GLU A 574 13.52 1.95 -20.46
N LYS A 575 14.31 1.51 -19.50
CA LYS A 575 14.05 0.29 -18.73
C LYS A 575 12.81 0.41 -17.87
N TYR A 576 12.57 1.58 -17.28
CA TYR A 576 11.44 1.81 -16.40
C TYR A 576 10.09 1.49 -17.08
N VAL A 577 9.86 2.02 -18.27
CA VAL A 577 8.61 1.75 -18.99
C VAL A 577 8.58 0.33 -19.58
N LYS A 578 9.68 -0.12 -20.22
CA LYS A 578 9.71 -1.36 -20.97
C LYS A 578 9.87 -2.61 -20.11
N GLU A 579 10.68 -2.53 -19.04
CA GLU A 579 11.09 -3.69 -18.25
C GLU A 579 10.47 -3.71 -16.84
N PHE A 580 9.99 -2.55 -16.33
CA PHE A 580 9.32 -2.49 -15.04
C PHE A 580 7.81 -2.34 -15.20
N LEU A 581 7.30 -1.22 -15.76
CA LEU A 581 5.86 -0.99 -15.89
C LEU A 581 5.18 -2.03 -16.80
N SER A 582 5.89 -2.50 -17.82
CA SER A 582 5.38 -3.51 -18.75
C SER A 582 5.55 -4.96 -18.27
N ALA A 583 6.25 -5.18 -17.18
CA ALA A 583 6.50 -6.54 -16.69
C ALA A 583 5.27 -7.19 -16.06
N GLY A 584 4.39 -6.40 -15.44
CA GLY A 584 3.27 -6.94 -14.68
C GLY A 584 3.71 -7.95 -13.61
N GLY A 585 3.09 -9.11 -13.61
CA GLY A 585 3.44 -10.28 -12.80
C GLY A 585 4.03 -11.42 -13.63
N SER A 586 4.79 -11.10 -14.68
CA SER A 586 5.48 -12.11 -15.51
C SER A 586 6.65 -12.79 -14.80
N ASP A 587 7.11 -12.21 -13.69
CA ASP A 587 8.13 -12.74 -12.79
C ASP A 587 7.85 -12.24 -11.35
N TYR A 588 8.65 -12.70 -10.39
CA TYR A 588 8.58 -12.23 -9.00
C TYR A 588 9.10 -10.80 -8.86
N ALA A 589 8.65 -10.10 -7.80
CA ALA A 589 8.95 -8.68 -7.59
C ALA A 589 10.46 -8.36 -7.56
N ILE A 590 11.25 -9.16 -6.84
CA ILE A 590 12.69 -8.90 -6.68
C ILE A 590 13.44 -9.06 -8.00
N PRO A 591 13.25 -10.13 -8.80
CA PRO A 591 13.80 -10.23 -10.15
C PRO A 591 13.41 -9.05 -11.07
N ILE A 592 12.14 -8.61 -11.06
CA ILE A 592 11.68 -7.48 -11.88
C ILE A 592 12.47 -6.19 -11.54
N LEU A 593 12.59 -5.85 -10.26
CA LEU A 593 13.39 -4.69 -9.83
C LEU A 593 14.86 -4.83 -10.16
N LYS A 594 15.40 -6.03 -9.98
CA LYS A 594 16.81 -6.32 -10.30
C LYS A 594 17.14 -6.15 -11.78
N ASN A 595 16.23 -6.53 -12.67
CA ASN A 595 16.40 -6.38 -14.14
C ASN A 595 16.56 -4.92 -14.53
N ILE A 596 15.87 -4.00 -13.86
CA ILE A 596 16.07 -2.56 -14.10
C ILE A 596 17.23 -1.96 -13.32
N GLY A 597 17.99 -2.77 -12.55
CA GLY A 597 19.18 -2.33 -11.81
C GLY A 597 18.87 -1.79 -10.41
N VAL A 598 17.76 -2.23 -9.78
CA VAL A 598 17.41 -1.97 -8.38
C VAL A 598 17.32 -3.31 -7.63
N ASP A 599 18.42 -3.74 -7.03
CA ASP A 599 18.51 -5.02 -6.32
C ASP A 599 18.23 -4.83 -4.82
N MET A 600 17.00 -5.08 -4.38
CA MET A 600 16.56 -4.97 -2.98
C MET A 600 17.23 -6.00 -2.05
N THR A 601 17.98 -6.96 -2.58
CA THR A 601 18.77 -7.89 -1.76
C THR A 601 20.13 -7.32 -1.35
N THR A 602 20.51 -6.14 -1.86
CA THR A 602 21.73 -5.39 -1.53
C THR A 602 21.41 -4.16 -0.68
N THR A 603 22.44 -3.43 -0.22
CA THR A 603 22.26 -2.17 0.53
C THR A 603 22.06 -0.95 -0.36
N GLU A 604 22.42 -1.03 -1.66
CA GLU A 604 22.45 0.12 -2.58
C GLU A 604 21.13 0.92 -2.62
N PRO A 605 19.93 0.32 -2.80
CA PRO A 605 18.69 1.10 -2.86
C PRO A 605 18.38 1.85 -1.56
N TYR A 606 18.74 1.25 -0.42
CA TYR A 606 18.57 1.87 0.90
C TYR A 606 19.55 3.04 1.08
N GLU A 607 20.80 2.87 0.70
CA GLU A 607 21.82 3.93 0.75
C GLU A 607 21.45 5.12 -0.14
N MET A 608 20.87 4.88 -1.32
CA MET A 608 20.35 5.94 -2.19
C MET A 608 19.24 6.74 -1.51
N ALA A 609 18.33 6.08 -0.78
CA ALA A 609 17.26 6.75 -0.04
C ALA A 609 17.82 7.64 1.08
N PHE A 610 18.80 7.16 1.85
CA PHE A 610 19.45 7.95 2.89
C PHE A 610 20.28 9.12 2.31
N ALA A 611 20.95 8.90 1.18
CA ALA A 611 21.66 9.96 0.48
C ALA A 611 20.71 11.06 0.01
N LYS A 612 19.53 10.70 -0.50
CA LYS A 612 18.48 11.66 -0.87
C LYS A 612 18.02 12.47 0.33
N MET A 613 17.74 11.82 1.46
CA MET A 613 17.33 12.50 2.69
C MET A 613 18.40 13.49 3.18
N ASN A 614 19.68 13.12 3.12
CA ASN A 614 20.78 14.02 3.48
C ASN A 614 20.84 15.23 2.55
N LYS A 615 20.68 15.05 1.24
CA LYS A 615 20.62 16.13 0.25
C LYS A 615 19.49 17.15 0.55
N ILE A 616 18.31 16.64 0.94
CA ILE A 616 17.18 17.51 1.34
C ILE A 616 17.53 18.32 2.58
N MET A 617 18.18 17.72 3.57
CA MET A 617 18.63 18.43 4.78
C MET A 617 19.69 19.49 4.46
N ASP A 618 20.66 19.19 3.58
CA ASP A 618 21.67 20.16 3.14
C ASP A 618 21.00 21.41 2.54
N GLU A 619 19.99 21.22 1.67
CA GLU A 619 19.26 22.33 1.05
C GLU A 619 18.46 23.16 2.07
N ILE A 620 17.78 22.52 3.02
CA ILE A 620 17.08 23.22 4.11
C ILE A 620 18.07 24.05 4.93
N GLU A 621 19.20 23.47 5.33
CA GLU A 621 20.22 24.16 6.11
C GLU A 621 20.80 25.37 5.36
N GLU A 622 21.00 25.24 4.04
CA GLU A 622 21.43 26.38 3.19
C GLU A 622 20.39 27.50 3.14
N ILE A 623 19.09 27.16 3.04
CA ILE A 623 18.02 28.17 3.05
C ILE A 623 17.98 28.89 4.40
N LEU A 624 18.01 28.14 5.50
CA LEU A 624 17.95 28.68 6.85
C LEU A 624 19.19 29.54 7.19
N ALA A 625 20.36 29.25 6.62
CA ALA A 625 21.57 30.04 6.83
C ALA A 625 21.54 31.39 6.11
N LYS A 626 20.65 31.59 5.13
CA LYS A 626 20.47 32.83 4.36
C LYS A 626 19.37 33.75 4.93
N GLN A 627 18.55 33.21 5.86
CA GLN A 627 17.54 33.98 6.60
C GLN A 627 18.14 34.62 7.85
#